data_6f7c9f699cf23f28044670386c762919
#
_entry.id   6f7c9f699cf23f28044670386c762919
#
_cell.length_a   1.000
_cell.length_b   1.000
_cell.length_c   1.000
_cell.angle_alpha   90.00
_cell.angle_beta   90.00
_cell.angle_gamma   90.00
#
_symmetry.space_group_name_H-M   'P 1'
#
loop_
_entity.id
_entity.type
_entity.pdbx_description
1 polymer ?
#
loop_
_entity_poly.entity_id
_entity_poly.type
_entity_poly.pdbx_seq_one_letter_code
_entity_poly.pdbx_strand_id
1 'polypeptide(L)'
;MRNLFSISLQKKKIKLKSENYFLFRIIKMYTTCVNQPVQLGLCCLNITLKAEKPPIYPSRKMIMRIIRERGIGELKRRITDNLKDLVKMVHWNEKNGIKVFRLSSELFMHKTNPEIEDYTFDFALDLLKEVGAAARKYNQRLTFHPGQYNVVGTPHEDKFQKTIVELEYHADVLNHMGMGKNSVMVVHGGGLYGDKEATKKRWCENYKRLPQKVRDRLVLENCERAFSIKDCIEVSKQVNIPVVFDTHHFECYKLLHPEEHFEEAGYYIPDILDSWKRRGIKPKFHVSEQGSGRTGHHSDYIEVMPKYLLEIPEKYGVWVDVMIEAKKKELAIFKLYEKYPELNCLIKSDKKFKRKPKIHLH
;
A
#
# COMPACT_ATOMS: atom_id res chain seq x y z
N MET A 1 47.89 -29.81 -35.98
CA MET A 1 47.66 -28.36 -35.71
C MET A 1 46.18 -27.89 -35.80
N ARG A 2 45.26 -28.57 -36.51
CA ARG A 2 43.84 -28.13 -36.61
C ARG A 2 43.01 -28.31 -35.32
N ASN A 3 43.33 -29.27 -34.44
CA ASN A 3 42.53 -29.53 -33.23
C ASN A 3 42.82 -28.57 -32.06
N LEU A 4 43.98 -27.94 -31.99
CA LEU A 4 44.30 -26.98 -30.92
C LEU A 4 43.63 -25.60 -31.12
N PHE A 5 43.42 -25.21 -32.40
CA PHE A 5 42.72 -23.97 -32.75
C PHE A 5 41.22 -24.03 -32.46
N SER A 6 40.58 -25.20 -32.63
CA SER A 6 39.16 -25.43 -32.35
C SER A 6 38.86 -25.36 -30.86
N ILE A 7 39.71 -25.92 -29.99
CA ILE A 7 39.56 -25.90 -28.53
C ILE A 7 39.77 -24.49 -27.97
N SER A 8 40.69 -23.70 -28.54
CA SER A 8 40.93 -22.31 -28.16
C SER A 8 39.73 -21.41 -28.50
N LEU A 9 39.12 -21.59 -29.68
CA LEU A 9 37.91 -20.86 -30.09
C LEU A 9 36.67 -21.22 -29.27
N GLN A 10 36.50 -22.50 -28.89
CA GLN A 10 35.44 -22.92 -27.99
C GLN A 10 35.61 -22.36 -26.58
N LYS A 11 36.82 -22.38 -26.02
CA LYS A 11 37.10 -21.76 -24.69
C LYS A 11 36.90 -20.25 -24.72
N LYS A 12 37.27 -19.54 -25.80
CA LYS A 12 36.96 -18.11 -25.96
C LYS A 12 35.44 -17.84 -26.06
N LYS A 13 34.68 -18.66 -26.80
CA LYS A 13 33.21 -18.53 -26.87
C LYS A 13 32.52 -18.81 -25.55
N ILE A 14 33.00 -19.75 -24.74
CA ILE A 14 32.46 -20.06 -23.41
C ILE A 14 32.79 -18.92 -22.43
N LYS A 15 34.01 -18.36 -22.48
CA LYS A 15 34.41 -17.22 -21.64
C LYS A 15 33.64 -15.95 -22.00
N LEU A 16 33.40 -15.65 -23.26
CA LEU A 16 32.55 -14.54 -23.72
C LEU A 16 31.08 -14.71 -23.32
N LYS A 17 30.57 -15.95 -23.34
CA LYS A 17 29.21 -16.22 -22.84
C LYS A 17 29.12 -16.04 -21.33
N SER A 18 30.09 -16.45 -20.53
CA SER A 18 30.11 -16.27 -19.09
C SER A 18 30.31 -14.80 -18.69
N GLU A 19 31.17 -14.06 -19.40
CA GLU A 19 31.36 -12.62 -19.19
C GLU A 19 30.11 -11.82 -19.59
N ASN A 20 29.47 -12.18 -20.71
CA ASN A 20 28.18 -11.58 -21.08
C ASN A 20 27.05 -11.95 -20.09
N TYR A 21 27.04 -13.16 -19.52
CA TYR A 21 26.09 -13.55 -18.49
C TYR A 21 26.34 -12.80 -17.16
N PHE A 22 27.64 -12.57 -16.85
CA PHE A 22 28.05 -11.79 -15.68
C PHE A 22 27.73 -10.29 -15.86
N LEU A 23 28.04 -9.73 -17.04
CA LEU A 23 27.66 -8.37 -17.43
C LEU A 23 26.14 -8.19 -17.48
N PHE A 24 25.42 -9.18 -18.01
CA PHE A 24 23.94 -9.17 -18.02
C PHE A 24 23.37 -9.24 -16.60
N ARG A 25 24.02 -9.96 -15.70
CA ARG A 25 23.66 -10.03 -14.28
C ARG A 25 24.01 -8.73 -13.54
N ILE A 26 25.13 -8.09 -13.86
CA ILE A 26 25.53 -6.78 -13.31
C ILE A 26 24.62 -5.67 -13.88
N ILE A 27 24.32 -5.67 -15.19
CA ILE A 27 23.37 -4.73 -15.79
C ILE A 27 21.97 -4.92 -15.20
N LYS A 28 21.56 -6.15 -14.88
CA LYS A 28 20.31 -6.46 -14.17
C LYS A 28 20.30 -5.97 -12.72
N MET A 29 21.49 -5.85 -12.07
CA MET A 29 21.62 -5.29 -10.71
C MET A 29 21.54 -3.76 -10.67
N TYR A 30 21.68 -3.06 -11.81
CA TYR A 30 21.61 -1.59 -11.92
C TYR A 30 20.45 -1.08 -12.77
N THR A 31 19.56 -1.97 -13.24
CA THR A 31 18.33 -1.51 -13.89
C THR A 31 17.42 -0.93 -12.82
N THR A 32 17.42 0.39 -12.69
CA THR A 32 16.38 1.12 -11.95
C THR A 32 15.03 0.71 -12.52
N CYS A 33 14.15 0.32 -11.64
CA CYS A 33 12.78 -0.05 -11.95
C CYS A 33 12.13 1.03 -12.82
N VAL A 34 11.71 0.66 -14.03
CA VAL A 34 10.98 1.59 -14.91
C VAL A 34 9.59 1.79 -14.32
N ASN A 35 9.13 3.04 -14.24
CA ASN A 35 7.77 3.31 -13.81
C ASN A 35 6.78 2.64 -14.76
N GLN A 36 5.99 1.71 -14.25
CA GLN A 36 4.93 1.05 -14.97
C GLN A 36 3.60 1.81 -14.77
N PRO A 37 2.72 1.83 -15.78
CA PRO A 37 1.42 2.49 -15.69
C PRO A 37 0.54 1.91 -14.58
N VAL A 38 0.64 0.62 -14.31
CA VAL A 38 0.03 -0.07 -13.17
C VAL A 38 1.16 -0.61 -12.31
N GLN A 39 1.20 -0.25 -11.02
CA GLN A 39 2.24 -0.68 -10.08
C GLN A 39 1.62 -1.49 -8.96
N LEU A 40 2.15 -2.69 -8.70
CA LEU A 40 1.68 -3.53 -7.62
C LEU A 40 2.29 -3.13 -6.28
N GLY A 41 1.51 -3.31 -5.21
CA GLY A 41 1.87 -2.94 -3.84
C GLY A 41 1.83 -4.12 -2.87
N LEU A 42 2.79 -4.12 -1.93
CA LEU A 42 2.95 -5.12 -0.86
C LEU A 42 2.28 -4.65 0.44
N CYS A 43 1.53 -5.55 1.10
CA CYS A 43 0.88 -5.30 2.39
C CYS A 43 1.74 -5.73 3.57
N CYS A 44 2.31 -4.78 4.28
CA CYS A 44 2.87 -4.82 5.64
C CYS A 44 4.02 -5.80 5.89
N LEU A 45 3.92 -7.03 5.44
CA LEU A 45 4.84 -8.12 5.73
C LEU A 45 5.39 -8.73 4.45
N ASN A 46 6.58 -9.33 4.58
CA ASN A 46 7.24 -10.10 3.54
C ASN A 46 7.58 -11.49 4.10
N ILE A 47 7.05 -12.54 3.49
CA ILE A 47 7.20 -13.92 3.97
C ILE A 47 8.64 -14.38 3.78
N THR A 48 9.24 -14.08 2.63
CA THR A 48 10.62 -14.42 2.30
C THR A 48 11.59 -13.82 3.31
N LEU A 49 11.49 -12.52 3.57
CA LEU A 49 12.34 -11.83 4.53
C LEU A 49 12.11 -12.27 5.97
N LYS A 50 10.86 -12.61 6.33
CA LYS A 50 10.53 -13.12 7.66
C LYS A 50 11.12 -14.50 7.91
N ALA A 51 11.36 -15.30 6.87
CA ALA A 51 11.99 -16.61 6.96
C ALA A 51 13.52 -16.56 7.07
N GLU A 52 14.13 -15.40 6.86
CA GLU A 52 15.57 -15.18 7.01
C GLU A 52 16.04 -15.42 8.45
N LYS A 53 17.34 -15.65 8.62
CA LYS A 53 17.99 -15.82 9.94
C LYS A 53 19.14 -14.82 10.08
N PRO A 54 19.00 -13.74 10.87
CA PRO A 54 17.83 -13.35 11.68
C PRO A 54 16.65 -12.86 10.83
N PRO A 55 15.40 -13.03 11.30
CA PRO A 55 14.21 -12.66 10.54
C PRO A 55 14.08 -11.13 10.40
N ILE A 56 13.66 -10.69 9.19
CA ILE A 56 13.45 -9.28 8.85
C ILE A 56 11.94 -9.03 8.74
N TYR A 57 11.38 -8.24 9.66
CA TYR A 57 9.97 -7.84 9.63
C TYR A 57 9.69 -6.63 10.53
N PRO A 58 8.89 -5.63 10.09
CA PRO A 58 8.74 -4.34 10.76
C PRO A 58 7.47 -4.28 11.65
N SER A 59 7.05 -5.40 12.22
CA SER A 59 5.80 -5.47 13.00
C SER A 59 5.93 -6.33 14.25
N ARG A 60 7.08 -6.21 14.94
CA ARG A 60 7.26 -6.78 16.28
C ARG A 60 6.24 -6.13 17.20
N LYS A 61 5.61 -6.96 18.02
CA LYS A 61 4.60 -6.53 19.00
C LYS A 61 5.13 -6.67 20.41
N MET A 62 4.52 -5.93 21.32
CA MET A 62 4.79 -6.02 22.75
C MET A 62 3.46 -5.86 23.50
N ILE A 63 3.10 -6.80 24.35
CA ILE A 63 1.88 -6.73 25.16
C ILE A 63 2.12 -5.92 26.42
N MET A 64 1.07 -5.32 26.99
CA MET A 64 1.16 -4.46 28.19
C MET A 64 1.91 -5.11 29.36
N ARG A 65 1.69 -6.42 29.61
CA ARG A 65 2.39 -7.13 30.68
C ARG A 65 3.92 -7.02 30.53
N ILE A 66 4.44 -7.21 29.33
CA ILE A 66 5.88 -7.14 29.04
C ILE A 66 6.39 -5.69 29.17
N ILE A 67 5.58 -4.69 28.80
CA ILE A 67 5.95 -3.26 28.99
C ILE A 67 6.08 -2.95 30.48
N ARG A 68 5.15 -3.42 31.30
CA ARG A 68 5.20 -3.24 32.76
C ARG A 68 6.42 -3.94 33.40
N GLU A 69 6.78 -5.11 32.88
CA GLU A 69 7.93 -5.92 33.38
C GLU A 69 9.29 -5.34 32.94
N ARG A 70 9.41 -4.90 31.66
CA ARG A 70 10.70 -4.53 31.04
C ARG A 70 10.87 -3.05 30.74
N GLY A 71 9.83 -2.27 30.97
CA GLY A 71 9.82 -0.82 30.80
C GLY A 71 9.78 -0.34 29.35
N ILE A 72 9.63 0.97 29.21
CA ILE A 72 9.54 1.70 27.94
C ILE A 72 10.81 1.57 27.07
N GLY A 73 11.96 1.35 27.69
CA GLY A 73 13.23 1.14 26.98
C GLY A 73 13.19 -0.07 26.04
N GLU A 74 12.62 -1.20 26.48
CA GLU A 74 12.44 -2.38 25.63
C GLU A 74 11.44 -2.13 24.49
N LEU A 75 10.40 -1.34 24.74
CA LEU A 75 9.45 -0.92 23.71
C LEU A 75 10.16 -0.11 22.61
N LYS A 76 10.93 0.92 23.01
CA LYS A 76 11.72 1.76 22.09
C LYS A 76 12.73 0.93 21.29
N ARG A 77 13.39 -0.03 21.93
CA ARG A 77 14.32 -0.94 21.27
C ARG A 77 13.62 -1.75 20.16
N ARG A 78 12.44 -2.33 20.42
CA ARG A 78 11.66 -3.08 19.41
C ARG A 78 11.18 -2.20 18.26
N ILE A 79 10.79 -0.96 18.54
CA ILE A 79 10.43 0.03 17.51
C ILE A 79 11.65 0.32 16.63
N THR A 80 12.82 0.51 17.25
CA THR A 80 14.09 0.70 16.53
C THR A 80 14.39 -0.49 15.59
N ASP A 81 14.19 -1.73 16.07
CA ASP A 81 14.37 -2.93 15.25
C ASP A 81 13.34 -2.99 14.10
N ASN A 82 12.08 -2.59 14.33
CA ASN A 82 11.07 -2.48 13.28
C ASN A 82 11.50 -1.51 12.18
N LEU A 83 12.04 -0.33 12.55
CA LEU A 83 12.49 0.69 11.61
C LEU A 83 13.71 0.25 10.81
N LYS A 84 14.71 -0.39 11.47
CA LYS A 84 15.87 -0.97 10.77
C LYS A 84 15.46 -2.01 9.74
N ASP A 85 14.52 -2.86 10.10
CA ASP A 85 14.01 -3.88 9.17
C ASP A 85 13.16 -3.26 8.07
N LEU A 86 12.44 -2.16 8.34
CA LEU A 86 11.70 -1.42 7.34
C LEU A 86 12.62 -0.84 6.26
N VAL A 87 13.79 -0.30 6.62
CA VAL A 87 14.81 0.14 5.65
C VAL A 87 15.20 -1.02 4.72
N LYS A 88 15.50 -2.21 5.30
CA LYS A 88 15.85 -3.41 4.52
C LYS A 88 14.71 -3.82 3.57
N MET A 89 13.46 -3.74 4.02
CA MET A 89 12.29 -4.06 3.20
C MET A 89 12.13 -3.10 2.02
N VAL A 90 12.36 -1.79 2.23
CA VAL A 90 12.32 -0.81 1.13
C VAL A 90 13.38 -1.14 0.07
N HIS A 91 14.60 -1.49 0.48
CA HIS A 91 15.65 -1.92 -0.43
C HIS A 91 15.30 -3.24 -1.16
N TRP A 92 14.69 -4.18 -0.46
CA TRP A 92 14.27 -5.46 -1.02
C TRP A 92 13.14 -5.27 -2.04
N ASN A 93 12.16 -4.42 -1.73
CA ASN A 93 11.07 -4.08 -2.64
C ASN A 93 11.61 -3.55 -3.97
N GLU A 94 12.59 -2.61 -3.93
CA GLU A 94 13.22 -2.10 -5.15
C GLU A 94 13.84 -3.20 -6.00
N LYS A 95 14.59 -4.11 -5.38
CA LYS A 95 15.24 -5.23 -6.09
C LYS A 95 14.23 -6.20 -6.72
N ASN A 96 12.99 -6.21 -6.24
CA ASN A 96 11.94 -7.13 -6.67
C ASN A 96 10.81 -6.44 -7.44
N GLY A 97 10.98 -5.18 -7.84
CA GLY A 97 10.02 -4.48 -8.68
C GLY A 97 8.75 -4.00 -7.97
N ILE A 98 8.74 -3.95 -6.64
CA ILE A 98 7.60 -3.52 -5.84
C ILE A 98 7.74 -2.02 -5.53
N LYS A 99 6.80 -1.19 -6.00
CA LYS A 99 6.88 0.27 -5.90
C LYS A 99 5.91 0.89 -4.90
N VAL A 100 4.98 0.11 -4.38
CA VAL A 100 4.01 0.56 -3.38
C VAL A 100 4.12 -0.33 -2.16
N PHE A 101 4.19 0.27 -0.97
CA PHE A 101 4.32 -0.49 0.25
C PHE A 101 3.41 0.06 1.35
N ARG A 102 2.52 -0.79 1.87
CA ARG A 102 1.69 -0.48 3.03
C ARG A 102 2.47 -0.81 4.30
N LEU A 103 2.72 0.22 5.10
CA LEU A 103 3.37 0.08 6.39
C LEU A 103 2.42 -0.55 7.42
N SER A 104 2.97 -1.25 8.40
CA SER A 104 2.19 -1.76 9.53
C SER A 104 1.82 -0.63 10.48
N SER A 105 0.55 -0.56 10.91
CA SER A 105 0.09 0.35 11.97
C SER A 105 0.75 0.05 13.33
N GLU A 106 1.33 -1.15 13.49
CA GLU A 106 2.08 -1.55 14.68
C GLU A 106 3.54 -1.08 14.68
N LEU A 107 3.93 -0.21 13.73
CA LEU A 107 5.32 0.25 13.61
C LEU A 107 5.81 0.93 14.90
N PHE A 108 4.95 1.75 15.51
CA PHE A 108 5.14 2.36 16.83
C PHE A 108 4.06 1.82 17.78
N MET A 109 4.36 0.70 18.41
CA MET A 109 3.44 -0.01 19.29
C MET A 109 2.96 0.89 20.43
N HIS A 110 1.65 0.86 20.70
CA HIS A 110 1.04 1.59 21.82
C HIS A 110 1.23 3.12 21.82
N LYS A 111 1.59 3.73 20.66
CA LYS A 111 1.83 5.20 20.60
C LYS A 111 0.64 6.03 21.07
N THR A 112 -0.56 5.50 20.87
CA THR A 112 -1.83 6.17 21.21
C THR A 112 -2.52 5.55 22.43
N ASN A 113 -1.87 4.64 23.13
CA ASN A 113 -2.43 3.99 24.33
C ASN A 113 -2.26 4.88 25.56
N PRO A 114 -3.35 5.38 26.17
CA PRO A 114 -3.28 6.28 27.33
C PRO A 114 -2.73 5.63 28.62
N GLU A 115 -2.64 4.30 28.66
CA GLU A 115 -2.04 3.58 29.82
C GLU A 115 -0.52 3.57 29.78
N ILE A 116 0.10 4.05 28.70
CA ILE A 116 1.56 4.10 28.53
C ILE A 116 1.97 5.55 28.54
N GLU A 117 3.03 5.86 29.30
CA GLU A 117 3.69 7.15 29.22
C GLU A 117 3.97 7.49 27.75
N ASP A 118 3.54 8.67 27.31
CA ASP A 118 3.76 9.10 25.93
C ASP A 118 5.27 9.18 25.66
N TYR A 119 5.68 8.50 24.62
CA TYR A 119 7.04 8.58 24.10
C TYR A 119 7.06 9.39 22.81
N THR A 120 7.98 10.35 22.73
CA THR A 120 8.19 11.15 21.52
C THR A 120 8.81 10.32 20.41
N PHE A 121 8.87 10.86 19.18
CA PHE A 121 9.56 10.22 18.05
C PHE A 121 11.08 10.42 18.08
N ASP A 122 11.63 11.21 19.00
CA ASP A 122 13.03 11.68 18.98
C ASP A 122 14.05 10.56 18.83
N PHE A 123 13.86 9.44 19.57
CA PHE A 123 14.77 8.29 19.50
C PHE A 123 14.77 7.58 18.13
N ALA A 124 13.79 7.87 17.28
CA ALA A 124 13.54 7.19 16.01
C ALA A 124 13.65 8.10 14.78
N LEU A 125 13.84 9.41 14.95
CA LEU A 125 13.78 10.40 13.86
C LEU A 125 14.78 10.10 12.74
N ASP A 126 16.02 9.72 13.08
CA ASP A 126 17.02 9.45 12.05
C ASP A 126 16.70 8.21 11.23
N LEU A 127 16.17 7.15 11.86
CA LEU A 127 15.70 5.96 11.15
C LEU A 127 14.45 6.26 10.28
N LEU A 128 13.54 7.09 10.79
CA LEU A 128 12.38 7.54 9.97
C LEU A 128 12.84 8.31 8.74
N LYS A 129 13.78 9.23 8.88
CA LYS A 129 14.40 9.97 7.74
C LYS A 129 15.09 9.01 6.77
N GLU A 130 15.82 8.00 7.27
CA GLU A 130 16.49 6.99 6.46
C GLU A 130 15.49 6.17 5.64
N VAL A 131 14.42 5.66 6.25
CA VAL A 131 13.32 4.98 5.54
C VAL A 131 12.75 5.85 4.43
N GLY A 132 12.42 7.11 4.76
CA GLY A 132 11.87 8.05 3.80
C GLY A 132 12.84 8.40 2.67
N ALA A 133 14.13 8.57 2.98
CA ALA A 133 15.16 8.81 1.97
C ALA A 133 15.31 7.63 1.01
N ALA A 134 15.33 6.39 1.53
CA ALA A 134 15.35 5.18 0.70
C ALA A 134 14.10 5.08 -0.18
N ALA A 135 12.91 5.32 0.37
CA ALA A 135 11.66 5.29 -0.39
C ALA A 135 11.64 6.34 -1.52
N ARG A 136 12.04 7.59 -1.23
CA ARG A 136 12.14 8.65 -2.26
C ARG A 136 13.18 8.34 -3.32
N LYS A 137 14.37 7.84 -2.93
CA LYS A 137 15.43 7.41 -3.87
C LYS A 137 14.92 6.40 -4.90
N TYR A 138 14.07 5.48 -4.47
CA TYR A 138 13.52 4.42 -5.31
C TYR A 138 12.15 4.74 -5.89
N ASN A 139 11.64 5.94 -5.65
CA ASN A 139 10.26 6.32 -6.01
C ASN A 139 9.22 5.30 -5.53
N GLN A 140 9.40 4.78 -4.31
CA GLN A 140 8.42 3.92 -3.65
C GLN A 140 7.39 4.76 -2.89
N ARG A 141 6.12 4.43 -3.07
CA ARG A 141 5.00 5.02 -2.35
C ARG A 141 4.75 4.26 -1.06
N LEU A 142 4.99 4.90 0.09
CA LEU A 142 4.63 4.36 1.39
C LEU A 142 3.22 4.79 1.77
N THR A 143 2.41 3.88 2.30
CA THR A 143 1.02 4.15 2.71
C THR A 143 0.73 3.50 4.05
N PHE A 144 -0.34 3.95 4.72
CA PHE A 144 -0.90 3.25 5.88
C PHE A 144 -2.33 2.80 5.61
N HIS A 145 -2.78 1.87 6.43
CA HIS A 145 -4.18 1.50 6.59
C HIS A 145 -4.47 1.39 8.09
N PRO A 146 -4.80 2.51 8.76
CA PRO A 146 -5.17 2.51 10.17
C PRO A 146 -6.25 1.47 10.47
N GLY A 147 -6.17 0.86 11.64
CA GLY A 147 -7.07 -0.24 12.02
C GLY A 147 -8.54 0.14 11.94
N GLN A 148 -9.40 -0.85 11.76
CA GLN A 148 -10.86 -0.70 11.57
C GLN A 148 -11.61 0.01 12.72
N TYR A 149 -10.95 0.24 13.85
CA TYR A 149 -11.51 0.96 14.99
C TYR A 149 -11.50 2.49 14.81
N ASN A 150 -10.82 2.96 13.76
CA ASN A 150 -10.76 4.38 13.40
C ASN A 150 -11.99 4.76 12.58
N VAL A 151 -13.07 5.10 13.27
CA VAL A 151 -14.37 5.35 12.66
C VAL A 151 -14.67 6.86 12.66
N VAL A 152 -14.45 7.52 11.52
CA VAL A 152 -14.71 8.96 11.35
C VAL A 152 -16.20 9.28 11.54
N GLY A 153 -17.10 8.41 11.06
CA GLY A 153 -18.57 8.60 11.18
C GLY A 153 -19.18 8.27 12.55
N THR A 154 -18.36 8.05 13.60
CA THR A 154 -18.88 7.71 14.94
C THR A 154 -19.73 8.85 15.54
N PRO A 155 -20.87 8.55 16.21
CA PRO A 155 -21.64 9.54 16.96
C PRO A 155 -21.06 9.84 18.35
N HIS A 156 -20.06 9.07 18.79
CA HIS A 156 -19.46 9.19 20.12
C HIS A 156 -18.21 10.07 20.07
N GLU A 157 -18.27 11.22 20.73
CA GLU A 157 -17.17 12.20 20.72
C GLU A 157 -15.85 11.63 21.27
N ASP A 158 -15.90 10.87 22.35
CA ASP A 158 -14.72 10.21 22.94
C ASP A 158 -14.02 9.25 21.96
N LYS A 159 -14.80 8.51 21.17
CA LYS A 159 -14.29 7.61 20.12
C LYS A 159 -13.74 8.41 18.94
N PHE A 160 -14.37 9.54 18.61
CA PHE A 160 -13.88 10.41 17.54
C PHE A 160 -12.54 11.05 17.94
N GLN A 161 -12.38 11.51 19.17
CA GLN A 161 -11.10 12.03 19.66
C GLN A 161 -10.00 10.98 19.64
N LYS A 162 -10.27 9.74 20.03
CA LYS A 162 -9.30 8.62 19.87
C LYS A 162 -8.94 8.37 18.41
N THR A 163 -9.91 8.45 17.50
CA THR A 163 -9.68 8.33 16.06
C THR A 163 -8.76 9.46 15.55
N ILE A 164 -8.95 10.70 16.00
CA ILE A 164 -8.07 11.83 15.65
C ILE A 164 -6.62 11.52 16.06
N VAL A 165 -6.40 11.16 17.32
CA VAL A 165 -5.05 10.86 17.87
C VAL A 165 -4.37 9.74 17.07
N GLU A 166 -5.11 8.70 16.74
CA GLU A 166 -4.58 7.57 15.96
C GLU A 166 -4.23 7.98 14.52
N LEU A 167 -5.07 8.77 13.86
CA LEU A 167 -4.80 9.26 12.51
C LEU A 167 -3.65 10.28 12.48
N GLU A 168 -3.54 11.13 13.51
CA GLU A 168 -2.40 12.05 13.65
C GLU A 168 -1.09 11.31 13.80
N TYR A 169 -1.05 10.26 14.62
CA TYR A 169 0.13 9.38 14.76
C TYR A 169 0.62 8.87 13.41
N HIS A 170 -0.28 8.31 12.58
CA HIS A 170 0.08 7.79 11.26
C HIS A 170 0.56 8.90 10.31
N ALA A 171 -0.10 10.07 10.35
CA ALA A 171 0.32 11.22 9.57
C ALA A 171 1.72 11.73 9.98
N ASP A 172 1.99 11.79 11.27
CA ASP A 172 3.28 12.25 11.81
C ASP A 172 4.41 11.29 11.43
N VAL A 173 4.20 9.99 11.47
CA VAL A 173 5.19 9.00 10.98
C VAL A 173 5.55 9.29 9.51
N LEU A 174 4.57 9.48 8.63
CA LEU A 174 4.83 9.81 7.22
C LEU A 174 5.52 11.17 7.05
N ASN A 175 5.18 12.16 7.89
CA ASN A 175 5.80 13.47 7.89
C ASN A 175 7.27 13.39 8.32
N HIS A 176 7.59 12.66 9.40
CA HIS A 176 8.98 12.45 9.85
C HIS A 176 9.82 11.65 8.83
N MET A 177 9.19 10.78 8.05
CA MET A 177 9.83 10.13 6.89
C MET A 177 10.04 11.12 5.71
N GLY A 178 9.47 12.33 5.76
CA GLY A 178 9.52 13.30 4.67
C GLY A 178 8.75 12.85 3.42
N MET A 179 7.65 12.09 3.62
CA MET A 179 6.81 11.62 2.53
C MET A 179 5.79 12.68 2.11
N GLY A 180 5.62 12.86 0.80
CA GLY A 180 4.63 13.79 0.22
C GLY A 180 3.17 13.30 0.36
N LYS A 181 2.21 14.11 -0.15
CA LYS A 181 0.77 13.84 -0.07
C LYS A 181 0.32 12.56 -0.79
N ASN A 182 1.12 12.03 -1.72
CA ASN A 182 0.87 10.72 -2.34
C ASN A 182 0.95 9.54 -1.34
N SER A 183 1.60 9.74 -0.20
CA SER A 183 1.62 8.76 0.90
C SER A 183 0.36 8.90 1.74
N VAL A 184 -0.64 8.10 1.40
CA VAL A 184 -2.00 8.19 1.94
C VAL A 184 -2.25 7.22 3.10
N MET A 185 -3.28 7.53 3.88
CA MET A 185 -3.84 6.69 4.94
C MET A 185 -5.24 6.27 4.51
N VAL A 186 -5.46 4.96 4.36
CA VAL A 186 -6.74 4.40 3.93
C VAL A 186 -7.60 4.10 5.16
N VAL A 187 -8.85 4.52 5.15
CA VAL A 187 -9.84 4.15 6.17
C VAL A 187 -11.13 3.71 5.53
N HIS A 188 -11.83 2.76 6.16
CA HIS A 188 -13.19 2.40 5.77
C HIS A 188 -14.22 3.44 6.25
N GLY A 189 -15.40 3.44 5.66
CA GLY A 189 -16.51 4.31 6.11
C GLY A 189 -16.93 4.07 7.55
N GLY A 190 -16.76 2.87 8.06
CA GLY A 190 -17.03 2.48 9.44
C GLY A 190 -18.45 1.95 9.67
N GLY A 191 -18.90 1.94 10.92
CA GLY A 191 -20.22 1.40 11.31
C GLY A 191 -21.38 2.33 10.93
N LEU A 192 -22.56 1.75 10.71
CA LEU A 192 -23.79 2.47 10.27
C LEU A 192 -24.59 3.10 11.42
N TYR A 193 -24.41 2.63 12.62
CA TYR A 193 -25.13 3.13 13.83
C TYR A 193 -26.66 3.18 13.68
N GLY A 194 -27.25 2.23 12.93
CA GLY A 194 -28.67 2.11 12.70
C GLY A 194 -29.24 3.00 11.59
N ASP A 195 -28.50 4.02 11.14
CA ASP A 195 -28.91 4.93 10.08
C ASP A 195 -27.72 5.29 9.19
N LYS A 196 -27.72 4.78 7.97
CA LYS A 196 -26.65 4.94 6.98
C LYS A 196 -26.54 6.40 6.51
N GLU A 197 -27.66 7.05 6.22
CA GLU A 197 -27.69 8.42 5.72
C GLU A 197 -27.20 9.42 6.79
N ALA A 198 -27.71 9.30 8.01
CA ALA A 198 -27.23 10.09 9.13
C ALA A 198 -25.74 9.85 9.40
N THR A 199 -25.25 8.63 9.20
CA THR A 199 -23.83 8.31 9.37
C THR A 199 -22.97 8.92 8.27
N LYS A 200 -23.39 8.91 7.01
CA LYS A 200 -22.67 9.59 5.91
C LYS A 200 -22.59 11.10 6.16
N LYS A 201 -23.68 11.74 6.57
CA LYS A 201 -23.71 13.16 6.92
C LYS A 201 -22.72 13.47 8.05
N ARG A 202 -22.79 12.73 9.15
CA ARG A 202 -21.87 12.88 10.30
C ARG A 202 -20.42 12.61 9.91
N TRP A 203 -20.18 11.63 9.01
CA TRP A 203 -18.85 11.37 8.49
C TRP A 203 -18.26 12.61 7.79
N CYS A 204 -19.06 13.29 6.96
CA CYS A 204 -18.66 14.52 6.29
C CYS A 204 -18.43 15.67 7.29
N GLU A 205 -19.25 15.79 8.33
CA GLU A 205 -19.08 16.80 9.38
C GLU A 205 -17.81 16.56 10.18
N ASN A 206 -17.58 15.33 10.63
CA ASN A 206 -16.40 14.95 11.40
C ASN A 206 -15.11 15.05 10.57
N TYR A 207 -15.16 14.71 9.27
CA TYR A 207 -13.99 14.87 8.38
C TYR A 207 -13.47 16.33 8.36
N LYS A 208 -14.37 17.30 8.35
CA LYS A 208 -14.01 18.74 8.38
C LYS A 208 -13.34 19.15 9.71
N ARG A 209 -13.58 18.42 10.79
CA ARG A 209 -12.98 18.62 12.11
C ARG A 209 -11.60 17.97 12.25
N LEU A 210 -11.21 17.04 11.35
CA LEU A 210 -9.90 16.42 11.39
C LEU A 210 -8.79 17.45 11.15
N PRO A 211 -7.62 17.32 11.80
CA PRO A 211 -6.46 18.15 11.54
C PRO A 211 -6.05 18.14 10.06
N GLN A 212 -5.52 19.26 9.56
CA GLN A 212 -5.12 19.39 8.15
C GLN A 212 -4.12 18.30 7.71
N LYS A 213 -3.11 17.99 8.55
CA LYS A 213 -2.12 16.93 8.25
C LYS A 213 -2.76 15.55 8.03
N VAL A 214 -3.90 15.28 8.68
CA VAL A 214 -4.69 14.06 8.52
C VAL A 214 -5.49 14.16 7.21
N ARG A 215 -6.24 15.24 7.01
CA ARG A 215 -7.04 15.45 5.79
C ARG A 215 -6.22 15.42 4.51
N ASP A 216 -4.97 15.90 4.56
CA ASP A 216 -4.05 15.88 3.41
C ASP A 216 -3.70 14.46 2.95
N ARG A 217 -3.85 13.46 3.84
CA ARG A 217 -3.44 12.07 3.59
C ARG A 217 -4.59 11.08 3.58
N LEU A 218 -5.72 11.43 4.20
CA LEU A 218 -6.84 10.50 4.37
C LEU A 218 -7.53 10.21 3.04
N VAL A 219 -7.83 8.92 2.80
CA VAL A 219 -8.61 8.43 1.67
C VAL A 219 -9.63 7.41 2.17
N LEU A 220 -10.80 7.35 1.52
CA LEU A 220 -11.94 6.54 1.93
C LEU A 220 -12.06 5.29 1.07
N GLU A 221 -12.17 4.13 1.70
CA GLU A 221 -12.33 2.83 1.04
C GLU A 221 -13.74 2.28 1.25
N ASN A 222 -14.32 1.70 0.19
CA ASN A 222 -15.54 0.89 0.32
C ASN A 222 -15.26 -0.37 1.14
N CYS A 223 -16.23 -0.79 1.93
CA CYS A 223 -16.09 -1.99 2.74
C CYS A 223 -17.18 -3.03 2.41
N GLU A 224 -16.99 -4.24 2.89
CA GLU A 224 -17.87 -5.36 2.58
C GLU A 224 -19.25 -5.29 3.25
N ARG A 225 -19.48 -4.37 4.21
CA ARG A 225 -20.70 -4.38 5.06
C ARG A 225 -21.43 -3.05 5.20
N ALA A 226 -20.70 -1.94 5.28
CA ALA A 226 -21.29 -0.68 5.73
C ALA A 226 -21.38 0.35 4.61
N PHE A 227 -20.24 0.75 4.05
CA PHE A 227 -20.18 1.74 2.99
C PHE A 227 -19.90 1.08 1.65
N SER A 228 -20.88 1.09 0.77
CA SER A 228 -20.72 0.68 -0.63
C SER A 228 -19.83 1.66 -1.40
N ILE A 229 -19.46 1.30 -2.62
CA ILE A 229 -18.73 2.20 -3.51
C ILE A 229 -19.54 3.48 -3.82
N LYS A 230 -20.88 3.37 -3.92
CA LYS A 230 -21.76 4.53 -4.13
C LYS A 230 -21.70 5.49 -2.95
N ASP A 231 -21.76 4.96 -1.72
CA ASP A 231 -21.67 5.77 -0.50
C ASP A 231 -20.33 6.50 -0.42
N CYS A 232 -19.22 5.81 -0.76
CA CYS A 232 -17.88 6.40 -0.77
C CYS A 232 -17.76 7.52 -1.81
N ILE A 233 -18.33 7.34 -3.02
CA ILE A 233 -18.36 8.36 -4.07
C ILE A 233 -19.18 9.55 -3.63
N GLU A 234 -20.34 9.34 -3.00
CA GLU A 234 -21.18 10.39 -2.48
C GLU A 234 -20.46 11.24 -1.40
N VAL A 235 -19.86 10.59 -0.40
CA VAL A 235 -19.05 11.27 0.63
C VAL A 235 -17.89 12.03 -0.03
N SER A 236 -17.22 11.42 -1.02
CA SER A 236 -16.13 12.04 -1.75
C SER A 236 -16.54 13.34 -2.44
N LYS A 237 -17.72 13.38 -3.06
CA LYS A 237 -18.26 14.59 -3.71
C LYS A 237 -18.55 15.72 -2.70
N GLN A 238 -18.90 15.37 -1.46
CA GLN A 238 -19.24 16.36 -0.40
C GLN A 238 -18.00 16.97 0.28
N VAL A 239 -16.93 16.19 0.49
CA VAL A 239 -15.78 16.63 1.28
C VAL A 239 -14.44 16.55 0.56
N ASN A 240 -14.45 16.27 -0.74
CA ASN A 240 -13.27 16.17 -1.59
C ASN A 240 -12.22 15.16 -1.08
N ILE A 241 -12.65 14.00 -0.62
CA ILE A 241 -11.78 12.90 -0.22
C ILE A 241 -11.62 11.89 -1.37
N PRO A 242 -10.39 11.41 -1.69
CA PRO A 242 -10.21 10.37 -2.70
C PRO A 242 -10.81 9.03 -2.25
N VAL A 243 -11.31 8.26 -3.22
CA VAL A 243 -11.90 6.95 -2.99
C VAL A 243 -10.93 5.85 -3.41
N VAL A 244 -10.57 4.97 -2.48
CA VAL A 244 -9.92 3.69 -2.77
C VAL A 244 -11.02 2.68 -3.09
N PHE A 245 -10.96 2.08 -4.26
CA PHE A 245 -11.86 1.01 -4.63
C PHE A 245 -11.20 -0.33 -4.32
N ASP A 246 -11.75 -1.05 -3.33
CA ASP A 246 -11.44 -2.46 -3.11
C ASP A 246 -12.43 -3.31 -3.90
N THR A 247 -11.90 -4.09 -4.84
CA THR A 247 -12.67 -4.89 -5.78
C THR A 247 -13.38 -6.06 -5.11
N HIS A 248 -12.77 -6.64 -4.09
CA HIS A 248 -13.33 -7.75 -3.35
C HIS A 248 -14.42 -7.28 -2.37
N HIS A 249 -14.18 -6.19 -1.66
CA HIS A 249 -15.22 -5.58 -0.80
C HIS A 249 -16.47 -5.22 -1.60
N PHE A 250 -16.30 -4.76 -2.84
CA PHE A 250 -17.43 -4.48 -3.75
C PHE A 250 -18.27 -5.72 -4.01
N GLU A 251 -17.64 -6.84 -4.37
CA GLU A 251 -18.36 -8.09 -4.63
C GLU A 251 -18.97 -8.66 -3.34
N CYS A 252 -18.26 -8.58 -2.22
CA CYS A 252 -18.80 -8.98 -0.92
C CYS A 252 -20.00 -8.14 -0.51
N TYR A 253 -19.97 -6.83 -0.73
CA TYR A 253 -21.08 -5.93 -0.43
C TYR A 253 -22.33 -6.32 -1.23
N LYS A 254 -22.20 -6.55 -2.54
CA LYS A 254 -23.31 -7.01 -3.40
C LYS A 254 -23.94 -8.31 -2.89
N LEU A 255 -23.11 -9.25 -2.43
CA LEU A 255 -23.61 -10.52 -1.89
C LEU A 255 -24.37 -10.34 -0.57
N LEU A 256 -23.96 -9.38 0.26
CA LEU A 256 -24.56 -9.13 1.57
C LEU A 256 -25.78 -8.20 1.51
N HIS A 257 -25.93 -7.45 0.39
CA HIS A 257 -26.99 -6.48 0.14
C HIS A 257 -27.67 -6.73 -1.22
N PRO A 258 -28.30 -7.91 -1.41
CA PRO A 258 -28.91 -8.28 -2.69
C PRO A 258 -30.10 -7.37 -3.07
N GLU A 259 -30.64 -6.62 -2.13
CA GLU A 259 -31.69 -5.63 -2.34
C GLU A 259 -31.19 -4.34 -2.99
N GLU A 260 -29.88 -4.06 -2.93
CA GLU A 260 -29.29 -2.89 -3.58
C GLU A 260 -28.82 -3.23 -5.00
N HIS A 261 -29.18 -2.41 -5.97
CA HIS A 261 -28.70 -2.54 -7.33
C HIS A 261 -27.33 -1.89 -7.53
N PHE A 262 -26.41 -2.57 -8.18
CA PHE A 262 -25.08 -2.07 -8.55
C PHE A 262 -24.82 -2.31 -10.03
N GLU A 263 -24.23 -1.32 -10.67
CA GLU A 263 -23.63 -1.48 -12.00
C GLU A 263 -22.38 -2.35 -11.93
N GLU A 264 -21.86 -2.77 -13.08
CA GLU A 264 -20.57 -3.46 -13.15
C GLU A 264 -19.45 -2.59 -12.58
N ALA A 265 -18.46 -3.21 -11.94
CA ALA A 265 -17.37 -2.52 -11.23
C ALA A 265 -16.68 -1.43 -12.06
N GLY A 266 -16.51 -1.67 -13.37
CA GLY A 266 -15.90 -0.72 -14.30
C GLY A 266 -16.68 0.58 -14.49
N TYR A 267 -17.97 0.59 -14.21
CA TYR A 267 -18.83 1.76 -14.29
C TYR A 267 -18.40 2.88 -13.34
N TYR A 268 -17.90 2.54 -12.16
CA TYR A 268 -17.52 3.49 -11.11
C TYR A 268 -16.12 4.09 -11.30
N ILE A 269 -15.31 3.56 -12.22
CA ILE A 269 -13.92 3.99 -12.43
C ILE A 269 -13.79 5.48 -12.72
N PRO A 270 -14.60 6.12 -13.60
CA PRO A 270 -14.49 7.55 -13.86
C PRO A 270 -14.67 8.42 -12.62
N ASP A 271 -15.68 8.15 -11.77
CA ASP A 271 -15.94 8.91 -10.54
C ASP A 271 -14.82 8.71 -9.51
N ILE A 272 -14.28 7.47 -9.43
CA ILE A 272 -13.15 7.16 -8.57
C ILE A 272 -11.92 7.96 -9.02
N LEU A 273 -11.55 7.90 -10.30
CA LEU A 273 -10.39 8.63 -10.85
C LEU A 273 -10.54 10.15 -10.67
N ASP A 274 -11.75 10.69 -10.85
CA ASP A 274 -12.04 12.11 -10.61
C ASP A 274 -11.77 12.50 -9.15
N SER A 275 -12.12 11.66 -8.16
CA SER A 275 -11.84 11.91 -6.76
C SER A 275 -10.35 12.10 -6.46
N TRP A 276 -9.49 11.32 -7.10
CA TRP A 276 -8.04 11.43 -7.00
C TRP A 276 -7.48 12.63 -7.75
N LYS A 277 -8.04 12.92 -8.94
CA LYS A 277 -7.69 14.08 -9.75
C LYS A 277 -7.95 15.38 -9.00
N ARG A 278 -9.09 15.52 -8.32
CA ARG A 278 -9.41 16.70 -7.49
C ARG A 278 -8.39 16.95 -6.38
N ARG A 279 -7.73 15.89 -5.87
CA ARG A 279 -6.66 16.00 -4.86
C ARG A 279 -5.27 16.11 -5.48
N GLY A 280 -5.11 15.97 -6.80
CA GLY A 280 -3.82 16.05 -7.50
C GLY A 280 -2.83 14.96 -7.11
N ILE A 281 -3.31 13.77 -6.72
CA ILE A 281 -2.48 12.64 -6.29
C ILE A 281 -2.80 11.37 -7.08
N LYS A 282 -1.84 10.44 -7.15
CA LYS A 282 -1.95 9.20 -7.93
C LYS A 282 -3.03 8.28 -7.35
N PRO A 283 -3.96 7.76 -8.18
CA PRO A 283 -4.96 6.80 -7.74
C PRO A 283 -4.37 5.51 -7.16
N LYS A 284 -5.07 4.95 -6.18
CA LYS A 284 -4.75 3.69 -5.54
C LYS A 284 -6.00 2.82 -5.44
N PHE A 285 -5.84 1.56 -5.78
CA PHE A 285 -6.87 0.52 -5.72
C PHE A 285 -6.41 -0.60 -4.80
N HIS A 286 -7.36 -1.38 -4.28
CA HIS A 286 -7.07 -2.63 -3.60
C HIS A 286 -7.66 -3.79 -4.39
N VAL A 287 -6.91 -4.89 -4.45
CA VAL A 287 -7.34 -6.14 -5.08
C VAL A 287 -7.08 -7.27 -4.11
N SER A 288 -8.13 -8.01 -3.82
CA SER A 288 -8.12 -9.27 -3.12
C SER A 288 -9.14 -10.23 -3.72
N GLU A 289 -9.12 -11.49 -3.34
CA GLU A 289 -10.11 -12.49 -3.72
C GLU A 289 -10.63 -13.20 -2.49
N GLN A 290 -11.84 -13.78 -2.58
CA GLN A 290 -12.43 -14.55 -1.49
C GLN A 290 -11.60 -15.78 -1.20
N GLY A 291 -11.16 -15.90 0.05
CA GLY A 291 -10.53 -17.11 0.57
C GLY A 291 -11.52 -18.05 1.23
N SER A 292 -11.00 -19.12 1.82
CA SER A 292 -11.79 -20.01 2.66
C SER A 292 -12.28 -19.29 3.92
N GLY A 293 -13.53 -19.52 4.31
CA GLY A 293 -14.15 -18.96 5.51
C GLY A 293 -15.29 -17.98 5.19
N ARG A 294 -15.56 -17.06 6.12
CA ARG A 294 -16.65 -16.08 5.97
C ARG A 294 -16.38 -15.09 4.83
N THR A 295 -17.47 -14.51 4.31
CA THR A 295 -17.40 -13.41 3.31
C THR A 295 -16.45 -12.31 3.79
N GLY A 296 -15.56 -11.84 2.90
CA GLY A 296 -14.52 -10.85 3.19
C GLY A 296 -13.17 -11.45 3.62
N HIS A 297 -13.04 -12.78 3.80
CA HIS A 297 -11.72 -13.37 4.02
C HIS A 297 -10.90 -13.41 2.74
N HIS A 298 -9.67 -12.91 2.82
CA HIS A 298 -8.76 -12.92 1.68
C HIS A 298 -8.25 -14.32 1.36
N SER A 299 -8.02 -14.57 0.07
CA SER A 299 -7.36 -15.77 -0.44
C SER A 299 -5.84 -15.76 -0.18
N ASP A 300 -5.20 -16.89 -0.44
CA ASP A 300 -3.73 -16.98 -0.40
C ASP A 300 -3.08 -16.21 -1.55
N TYR A 301 -3.65 -16.27 -2.73
CA TYR A 301 -3.18 -15.65 -3.97
C TYR A 301 -4.31 -14.89 -4.66
N ILE A 302 -3.94 -14.06 -5.65
CA ILE A 302 -4.86 -13.45 -6.61
C ILE A 302 -4.72 -14.24 -7.91
N GLU A 303 -5.81 -14.82 -8.39
CA GLU A 303 -5.80 -15.61 -9.61
C GLU A 303 -5.97 -14.74 -10.86
N VAL A 304 -6.80 -13.68 -10.78
CA VAL A 304 -7.09 -12.83 -11.93
C VAL A 304 -7.08 -11.37 -11.53
N MET A 305 -6.25 -10.57 -12.22
CA MET A 305 -6.32 -9.11 -12.11
C MET A 305 -7.56 -8.59 -12.84
N PRO A 306 -8.38 -7.74 -12.20
CA PRO A 306 -9.54 -7.14 -12.84
C PRO A 306 -9.15 -6.38 -14.10
N LYS A 307 -9.72 -6.77 -15.24
CA LYS A 307 -9.39 -6.23 -16.57
C LYS A 307 -9.59 -4.70 -16.60
N TYR A 308 -10.69 -4.22 -16.03
CA TYR A 308 -11.00 -2.79 -16.00
C TYR A 308 -9.94 -1.95 -15.23
N LEU A 309 -9.19 -2.54 -14.28
CA LEU A 309 -8.07 -1.85 -13.64
C LEU A 309 -6.82 -1.83 -14.54
N LEU A 310 -6.55 -2.91 -15.27
CA LEU A 310 -5.42 -2.98 -16.20
C LEU A 310 -5.60 -2.03 -17.39
N GLU A 311 -6.82 -1.76 -17.79
CA GLU A 311 -7.19 -0.86 -18.92
C GLU A 311 -7.18 0.63 -18.54
N ILE A 312 -7.11 0.99 -17.25
CA ILE A 312 -7.13 2.41 -16.82
C ILE A 312 -6.08 3.26 -17.54
N PRO A 313 -4.80 2.84 -17.64
CA PRO A 313 -3.78 3.66 -18.28
C PRO A 313 -4.06 3.92 -19.77
N GLU A 314 -4.57 2.94 -20.47
CA GLU A 314 -4.92 3.06 -21.91
C GLU A 314 -6.19 3.90 -22.10
N LYS A 315 -7.24 3.59 -21.34
CA LYS A 315 -8.57 4.19 -21.50
C LYS A 315 -8.66 5.63 -20.98
N TYR A 316 -7.99 5.92 -19.88
CA TYR A 316 -8.11 7.22 -19.19
C TYR A 316 -6.80 8.02 -19.14
N GLY A 317 -5.67 7.47 -19.60
CA GLY A 317 -4.35 8.13 -19.54
C GLY A 317 -3.81 8.32 -18.13
N VAL A 318 -4.28 7.55 -17.15
CA VAL A 318 -3.96 7.68 -15.73
C VAL A 318 -3.16 6.49 -15.23
N TRP A 319 -2.04 6.73 -14.57
CA TRP A 319 -1.26 5.69 -13.91
C TRP A 319 -1.81 5.40 -12.52
N VAL A 320 -1.83 4.13 -12.15
CA VAL A 320 -2.46 3.67 -10.91
C VAL A 320 -1.56 2.76 -10.08
N ASP A 321 -1.80 2.75 -8.78
CA ASP A 321 -1.21 1.79 -7.85
C ASP A 321 -2.28 0.77 -7.43
N VAL A 322 -1.91 -0.49 -7.38
CA VAL A 322 -2.81 -1.58 -6.96
C VAL A 322 -2.18 -2.34 -5.81
N MET A 323 -2.77 -2.22 -4.63
CA MET A 323 -2.36 -2.98 -3.45
C MET A 323 -2.90 -4.40 -3.54
N ILE A 324 -2.01 -5.38 -3.40
CA ILE A 324 -2.35 -6.81 -3.42
C ILE A 324 -2.58 -7.29 -2.00
N GLU A 325 -3.83 -7.62 -1.68
CA GLU A 325 -4.24 -8.04 -0.34
C GLU A 325 -4.42 -9.56 -0.25
N ALA A 326 -3.37 -10.29 -0.52
CA ALA A 326 -3.32 -11.74 -0.42
C ALA A 326 -2.53 -12.21 0.81
N LYS A 327 -2.89 -13.38 1.37
CA LYS A 327 -2.19 -13.95 2.54
C LYS A 327 -0.73 -14.28 2.25
N LYS A 328 -0.39 -14.69 1.01
CA LYS A 328 0.98 -15.02 0.57
C LYS A 328 1.83 -13.80 0.17
N LYS A 329 1.36 -12.57 0.44
CA LYS A 329 2.13 -11.32 0.38
C LYS A 329 2.90 -11.17 -0.95
N GLU A 330 4.24 -11.01 -0.87
CA GLU A 330 5.10 -10.87 -2.06
C GLU A 330 5.05 -12.09 -2.98
N LEU A 331 4.81 -13.28 -2.46
CA LEU A 331 4.69 -14.50 -3.29
C LEU A 331 3.46 -14.40 -4.21
N ALA A 332 2.38 -13.76 -3.75
CA ALA A 332 1.22 -13.49 -4.58
C ALA A 332 1.54 -12.45 -5.68
N ILE A 333 2.34 -11.43 -5.35
CA ILE A 333 2.81 -10.45 -6.34
C ILE A 333 3.68 -11.14 -7.40
N PHE A 334 4.59 -12.03 -7.00
CA PHE A 334 5.45 -12.75 -7.95
C PHE A 334 4.63 -13.65 -8.89
N LYS A 335 3.63 -14.36 -8.38
CA LYS A 335 2.70 -15.13 -9.21
C LYS A 335 1.97 -14.24 -10.23
N LEU A 336 1.58 -13.03 -9.82
CA LEU A 336 1.00 -12.05 -10.74
C LEU A 336 2.02 -11.55 -11.78
N TYR A 337 3.28 -11.35 -11.43
CA TYR A 337 4.33 -10.98 -12.39
C TYR A 337 4.64 -12.08 -13.40
N GLU A 338 4.50 -13.36 -13.02
CA GLU A 338 4.61 -14.49 -13.96
C GLU A 338 3.44 -14.49 -14.95
N LYS A 339 2.21 -14.23 -14.47
CA LYS A 339 0.99 -14.23 -15.29
C LYS A 339 0.83 -12.96 -16.12
N TYR A 340 1.27 -11.81 -15.59
CA TYR A 340 1.18 -10.47 -16.18
C TYR A 340 2.58 -9.80 -16.16
N PRO A 341 3.51 -10.22 -17.06
CA PRO A 341 4.89 -9.72 -17.05
C PRO A 341 5.01 -8.21 -17.21
N GLU A 342 4.04 -7.57 -17.88
CA GLU A 342 3.96 -6.13 -18.07
C GLU A 342 3.77 -5.35 -16.76
N LEU A 343 3.34 -5.98 -15.67
CA LEU A 343 3.23 -5.36 -14.35
C LEU A 343 4.56 -5.30 -13.61
N ASN A 344 5.54 -6.09 -14.04
CA ASN A 344 6.85 -6.13 -13.40
C ASN A 344 7.77 -5.02 -13.94
N CYS A 345 8.03 -4.01 -13.13
CA CYS A 345 8.86 -2.87 -13.51
C CYS A 345 10.35 -3.21 -13.77
N LEU A 346 10.79 -4.41 -13.44
CA LEU A 346 12.15 -4.89 -13.78
C LEU A 346 12.24 -5.44 -15.21
N ILE A 347 11.10 -5.71 -15.85
CA ILE A 347 11.02 -6.18 -17.23
C ILE A 347 10.79 -4.96 -18.11
N LYS A 348 11.73 -4.66 -19.02
CA LYS A 348 11.50 -3.62 -20.04
C LYS A 348 10.39 -4.10 -20.96
N SER A 349 9.26 -3.44 -20.95
CA SER A 349 8.22 -3.69 -21.95
C SER A 349 8.73 -3.16 -23.31
N ASP A 350 8.77 -4.00 -24.33
CA ASP A 350 9.02 -3.57 -25.72
C ASP A 350 7.84 -2.73 -26.29
N LYS A 351 6.74 -2.65 -25.57
CA LYS A 351 5.63 -1.76 -25.90
C LYS A 351 5.99 -0.32 -25.55
N LYS A 352 6.45 0.44 -26.54
CA LYS A 352 6.52 1.90 -26.47
C LYS A 352 5.10 2.44 -26.24
N PHE A 353 4.74 2.70 -24.98
CA PHE A 353 3.60 3.57 -24.66
C PHE A 353 3.91 4.95 -25.25
N LYS A 354 3.28 5.28 -26.37
CA LYS A 354 3.58 6.43 -27.24
C LYS A 354 3.26 7.80 -26.62
N ARG A 355 2.82 7.91 -25.36
CA ARG A 355 2.68 9.21 -24.68
C ARG A 355 2.84 9.04 -23.16
N LYS A 356 3.78 9.77 -22.55
CA LYS A 356 3.68 10.11 -21.14
C LYS A 356 2.41 10.91 -20.94
N PRO A 357 1.50 10.54 -20.02
CA PRO A 357 0.42 11.44 -19.67
C PRO A 357 1.04 12.76 -19.22
N LYS A 358 0.65 13.86 -19.82
CA LYS A 358 1.00 15.19 -19.31
C LYS A 358 0.23 15.36 -18.00
N ILE A 359 0.88 15.09 -16.87
CA ILE A 359 0.40 15.55 -15.58
C ILE A 359 0.65 17.06 -15.62
N HIS A 360 -0.36 17.84 -15.99
CA HIS A 360 -0.37 19.27 -15.74
C HIS A 360 -0.59 19.42 -14.22
N LEU A 361 0.52 19.54 -13.50
CA LEU A 361 0.54 20.14 -12.17
C LEU A 361 0.39 21.64 -12.38
N HIS A 362 -0.81 22.16 -12.17
CA HIS A 362 -1.06 23.57 -11.87
C HIS A 362 -1.18 23.72 -10.36
#